data_cd59b09c58d54f39986490058cb0d154
#
_entry.id   cd59b09c58d54f39986490058cb0d154
#
_cell.length_a   1.000
_cell.length_b   1.000
_cell.length_c   1.000
_cell.angle_alpha   90.00
_cell.angle_beta   90.00
_cell.angle_gamma   90.00
#
_symmetry.space_group_name_H-M   'P 1'
#
loop_
_entity.id
_entity.type
_entity.pdbx_description
1 polymer ?
#
loop_
_entity_poly.entity_id
_entity_poly.type
_entity_poly.pdbx_seq_one_letter_code
_entity_poly.pdbx_strand_id
1 'polypeptide(L)'
;YKNNVRNNAVNPNNPYYSYFQYLPMRSQTTYTGSQISNYLNNKAGSTSKLYDTGDIFIKYQNKYGVNALMAASFAALESGWGKSNIALNKNNLFGLNATDNNPGGNADTFSTVDDCIMNFTSSWMSKRYLNPTYTSLFRGGYFGDKGSGIFGKYSSDPYEGEKCASIAKNMDASISSKDNDYYTLGIKDIYLTTHTALNVRSSSNTNSSVLYTTIKNPAYSFIIKDASTINDFYKIQSEVASSDGTYSFNNTGYVSNQYVTLLNN
;
A
#
# COMPACT_ATOMS: atom_id res chain seq x y z
N TYR A 1 -2.20 -12.98 -10.15
CA TYR A 1 -3.36 -13.88 -9.95
C TYR A 1 -4.63 -13.07 -9.74
N LYS A 2 -5.58 -13.17 -10.66
CA LYS A 2 -6.79 -12.33 -10.75
C LYS A 2 -7.67 -12.31 -9.48
N ASN A 3 -7.65 -13.38 -8.70
CA ASN A 3 -8.43 -13.52 -7.45
C ASN A 3 -7.61 -14.22 -6.37
N ASN A 4 -6.29 -14.14 -6.41
CA ASN A 4 -5.41 -14.94 -5.57
C ASN A 4 -5.60 -16.46 -5.72
N VAL A 5 -6.20 -16.90 -6.82
CA VAL A 5 -6.37 -18.31 -7.19
C VAL A 5 -5.08 -18.80 -7.83
N ARG A 6 -4.49 -19.85 -7.29
CA ARG A 6 -3.16 -20.36 -7.69
C ARG A 6 -3.20 -21.71 -8.39
N ASN A 7 -4.38 -22.19 -8.78
CA ASN A 7 -4.55 -23.52 -9.39
C ASN A 7 -3.68 -23.74 -10.62
N ASN A 8 -3.36 -22.65 -11.34
CA ASN A 8 -2.54 -22.68 -12.56
C ASN A 8 -1.17 -22.02 -12.34
N ALA A 9 -0.72 -21.85 -11.10
CA ALA A 9 0.60 -21.30 -10.83
C ALA A 9 1.69 -22.27 -11.28
N VAL A 10 2.79 -21.74 -11.84
CA VAL A 10 3.97 -22.54 -12.21
C VAL A 10 4.59 -23.20 -10.98
N ASN A 11 4.57 -22.51 -9.84
CA ASN A 11 5.04 -22.97 -8.54
C ASN A 11 3.96 -22.81 -7.47
N PRO A 12 2.91 -23.65 -7.44
CA PRO A 12 1.80 -23.47 -6.49
C PRO A 12 2.23 -23.63 -5.03
N ASN A 13 3.26 -24.44 -4.77
CA ASN A 13 3.77 -24.70 -3.41
C ASN A 13 4.86 -23.69 -2.97
N ASN A 14 5.37 -22.87 -3.89
CA ASN A 14 6.33 -21.80 -3.59
C ASN A 14 6.01 -20.58 -4.47
N PRO A 15 4.90 -19.88 -4.23
CA PRO A 15 4.46 -18.78 -5.06
C PRO A 15 5.42 -17.59 -4.94
N TYR A 16 5.66 -16.93 -6.07
CA TYR A 16 6.40 -15.67 -6.10
C TYR A 16 5.48 -14.51 -5.73
N TYR A 17 5.93 -13.68 -4.81
CA TYR A 17 5.30 -12.41 -4.46
C TYR A 17 6.17 -11.25 -4.93
N SER A 18 5.65 -10.42 -5.82
CA SER A 18 6.31 -9.19 -6.22
C SER A 18 6.45 -8.25 -5.01
N TYR A 19 7.65 -7.81 -4.70
CA TYR A 19 7.93 -7.04 -3.49
C TYR A 19 7.01 -5.82 -3.34
N PHE A 20 7.00 -4.90 -4.32
CA PHE A 20 6.17 -3.70 -4.23
C PHE A 20 4.66 -3.97 -4.28
N GLN A 21 4.23 -5.12 -4.78
CA GLN A 21 2.82 -5.50 -4.75
C GLN A 21 2.36 -5.88 -3.34
N TYR A 22 3.26 -6.46 -2.55
CA TYR A 22 2.99 -6.93 -1.19
C TYR A 22 3.66 -6.10 -0.09
N LEU A 23 4.48 -5.10 -0.42
CA LEU A 23 5.00 -4.15 0.55
C LEU A 23 3.83 -3.34 1.15
N PRO A 24 3.62 -3.37 2.48
CA PRO A 24 2.63 -2.53 3.12
C PRO A 24 2.89 -1.03 2.86
N MET A 25 1.85 -0.30 2.49
CA MET A 25 1.94 1.16 2.30
C MET A 25 2.24 1.93 3.60
N ARG A 26 2.12 1.28 4.75
CA ARG A 26 2.63 1.76 6.04
C ARG A 26 4.16 1.66 6.16
N SER A 27 4.89 1.55 5.05
CA SER A 27 6.35 1.64 4.98
C SER A 27 6.81 3.08 4.71
N GLN A 28 8.12 3.31 4.83
CA GLN A 28 8.76 4.56 4.40
C GLN A 28 9.66 4.27 3.21
N THR A 29 9.61 5.13 2.20
CA THR A 29 10.65 5.12 1.18
C THR A 29 11.96 5.67 1.75
N THR A 30 13.09 5.18 1.26
CA THR A 30 14.42 5.72 1.58
C THR A 30 14.77 6.95 0.74
N TYR A 31 13.94 7.28 -0.25
CA TYR A 31 14.19 8.40 -1.16
C TYR A 31 13.73 9.72 -0.59
N THR A 32 14.44 10.80 -1.01
CA THR A 32 14.02 12.18 -0.78
C THR A 32 12.94 12.60 -1.76
N GLY A 33 12.19 13.65 -1.42
CA GLY A 33 11.21 14.23 -2.33
C GLY A 33 11.82 14.71 -3.65
N SER A 34 13.03 15.29 -3.61
CA SER A 34 13.72 15.69 -4.83
C SER A 34 14.06 14.51 -5.75
N GLN A 35 14.42 13.35 -5.20
CA GLN A 35 14.67 12.16 -6.01
C GLN A 35 13.39 11.63 -6.68
N ILE A 36 12.28 11.62 -5.95
CA ILE A 36 10.96 11.26 -6.50
C ILE A 36 10.53 12.29 -7.55
N SER A 37 10.66 13.60 -7.27
CA SER A 37 10.35 14.66 -8.23
C SER A 37 11.14 14.52 -9.51
N ASN A 38 12.45 14.29 -9.44
CA ASN A 38 13.28 14.11 -10.63
C ASN A 38 12.81 12.97 -11.52
N TYR A 39 12.42 11.84 -10.94
CA TYR A 39 11.85 10.74 -11.71
C TYR A 39 10.51 11.13 -12.36
N LEU A 40 9.59 11.72 -11.61
CA LEU A 40 8.27 12.13 -12.10
C LEU A 40 8.41 13.19 -13.21
N ASN A 41 9.29 14.16 -13.04
CA ASN A 41 9.57 15.24 -14.01
C ASN A 41 10.09 14.66 -15.33
N ASN A 42 11.03 13.72 -15.25
CA ASN A 42 11.58 13.06 -16.43
C ASN A 42 10.54 12.20 -17.17
N LYS A 43 9.63 11.56 -16.45
CA LYS A 43 8.60 10.71 -17.05
C LYS A 43 7.41 11.49 -17.58
N ALA A 44 6.96 12.48 -16.85
CA ALA A 44 5.71 13.18 -17.13
C ALA A 44 5.89 14.55 -17.79
N GLY A 45 7.03 15.21 -17.56
CA GLY A 45 7.31 16.55 -18.08
C GLY A 45 6.56 17.66 -17.34
N SER A 46 6.90 18.92 -17.65
CA SER A 46 6.46 20.11 -16.91
C SER A 46 4.97 20.45 -17.03
N THR A 47 4.25 19.86 -17.99
CA THR A 47 2.80 20.06 -18.13
C THR A 47 1.97 19.12 -17.24
N SER A 48 2.63 18.18 -16.59
CA SER A 48 1.98 17.21 -15.69
C SER A 48 1.66 17.84 -14.34
N LYS A 49 0.54 17.44 -13.74
CA LYS A 49 0.20 17.76 -12.35
C LYS A 49 1.05 16.99 -11.31
N LEU A 50 1.87 16.03 -11.75
CA LEU A 50 2.86 15.34 -10.92
C LEU A 50 4.22 16.04 -10.92
N TYR A 51 4.41 17.12 -11.72
CA TYR A 51 5.65 17.84 -11.75
C TYR A 51 5.96 18.45 -10.37
N ASP A 52 7.19 18.22 -9.88
CA ASP A 52 7.70 18.71 -8.58
C ASP A 52 6.87 18.33 -7.34
N THR A 53 6.17 17.20 -7.37
CA THR A 53 5.29 16.77 -6.24
C THR A 53 5.97 15.86 -5.22
N GLY A 54 7.23 15.47 -5.41
CA GLY A 54 7.88 14.49 -4.54
C GLY A 54 7.94 14.91 -3.07
N ASP A 55 8.24 16.19 -2.77
CA ASP A 55 8.25 16.69 -1.39
C ASP A 55 6.87 16.67 -0.75
N ILE A 56 5.80 16.85 -1.54
CA ILE A 56 4.42 16.74 -1.06
C ILE A 56 4.12 15.30 -0.63
N PHE A 57 4.54 14.30 -1.42
CA PHE A 57 4.38 12.89 -1.05
C PHE A 57 5.17 12.55 0.22
N ILE A 58 6.41 13.02 0.37
CA ILE A 58 7.21 12.82 1.59
C ILE A 58 6.57 13.49 2.80
N LYS A 59 6.08 14.73 2.66
CA LYS A 59 5.33 15.44 3.71
C LYS A 59 4.20 14.57 4.27
N TYR A 60 3.41 13.97 3.40
CA TYR A 60 2.26 13.17 3.84
C TYR A 60 2.59 11.72 4.21
N GLN A 61 3.68 11.15 3.69
CA GLN A 61 4.25 9.93 4.24
C GLN A 61 4.56 10.12 5.74
N ASN A 62 5.26 11.19 6.09
CA ASN A 62 5.66 11.43 7.47
C ASN A 62 4.48 11.71 8.40
N LYS A 63 3.39 12.26 7.87
CA LYS A 63 2.21 12.61 8.67
C LYS A 63 1.20 11.47 8.77
N TYR A 64 0.89 10.82 7.66
CA TYR A 64 -0.19 9.85 7.56
C TYR A 64 0.27 8.41 7.35
N GLY A 65 1.58 8.18 7.28
CA GLY A 65 2.17 6.85 7.13
C GLY A 65 1.82 6.16 5.82
N VAL A 66 1.79 6.91 4.72
CA VAL A 66 1.54 6.37 3.38
C VAL A 66 2.81 6.51 2.56
N ASN A 67 3.45 5.41 2.22
CA ASN A 67 4.73 5.38 1.50
C ASN A 67 4.71 6.30 0.28
N ALA A 68 5.64 7.25 0.22
CA ALA A 68 5.66 8.30 -0.78
C ALA A 68 5.91 7.77 -2.20
N LEU A 69 6.80 6.80 -2.37
CA LEU A 69 7.09 6.18 -3.67
C LEU A 69 5.87 5.39 -4.18
N MET A 70 5.23 4.62 -3.30
CA MET A 70 4.02 3.86 -3.64
C MET A 70 2.84 4.79 -3.94
N ALA A 71 2.64 5.86 -3.16
CA ALA A 71 1.58 6.84 -3.41
C ALA A 71 1.80 7.60 -4.72
N ALA A 72 3.05 7.96 -5.05
CA ALA A 72 3.39 8.57 -6.34
C ALA A 72 3.15 7.62 -7.51
N SER A 73 3.43 6.32 -7.34
CA SER A 73 3.15 5.29 -8.35
C SER A 73 1.66 5.11 -8.59
N PHE A 74 0.87 5.16 -7.52
CA PHE A 74 -0.58 5.12 -7.57
C PHE A 74 -1.13 6.33 -8.34
N ALA A 75 -0.69 7.54 -7.96
CA ALA A 75 -1.06 8.78 -8.65
C ALA A 75 -0.67 8.77 -10.13
N ALA A 76 0.50 8.24 -10.48
CA ALA A 76 0.96 8.12 -11.86
C ALA A 76 0.03 7.22 -12.69
N LEU A 77 -0.40 6.08 -12.15
CA LEU A 77 -1.32 5.18 -12.84
C LEU A 77 -2.70 5.84 -13.03
N GLU A 78 -3.32 6.27 -11.92
CA GLU A 78 -4.71 6.77 -11.90
C GLU A 78 -4.91 8.05 -12.73
N SER A 79 -3.89 8.90 -12.77
CA SER A 79 -3.97 10.18 -13.50
C SER A 79 -3.38 10.14 -14.91
N GLY A 80 -2.93 8.98 -15.39
CA GLY A 80 -2.17 8.91 -16.65
C GLY A 80 -0.94 9.82 -16.60
N TRP A 81 -0.12 9.67 -15.57
CA TRP A 81 1.05 10.51 -15.32
C TRP A 81 0.72 11.99 -15.10
N GLY A 82 -0.40 12.28 -14.43
CA GLY A 82 -0.84 13.64 -14.13
C GLY A 82 -1.37 14.42 -15.35
N LYS A 83 -1.73 13.73 -16.42
CA LYS A 83 -2.14 14.33 -17.71
C LYS A 83 -3.58 14.04 -18.12
N SER A 84 -4.31 13.24 -17.34
CA SER A 84 -5.74 13.03 -17.60
C SER A 84 -6.53 14.35 -17.48
N ASN A 85 -7.66 14.45 -18.17
CA ASN A 85 -8.53 15.62 -18.08
C ASN A 85 -8.95 15.91 -16.63
N ILE A 86 -9.20 14.88 -15.83
CA ILE A 86 -9.55 15.02 -14.41
C ILE A 86 -8.36 15.59 -13.63
N ALA A 87 -7.14 15.09 -13.85
CA ALA A 87 -5.96 15.62 -13.21
C ALA A 87 -5.71 17.09 -13.56
N LEU A 88 -5.77 17.43 -14.85
CA LEU A 88 -5.47 18.78 -15.34
C LEU A 88 -6.49 19.83 -14.89
N ASN A 89 -7.79 19.50 -14.95
CA ASN A 89 -8.87 20.46 -14.73
C ASN A 89 -9.35 20.49 -13.27
N LYS A 90 -9.13 19.40 -12.51
CA LYS A 90 -9.65 19.24 -11.14
C LYS A 90 -8.56 19.03 -10.08
N ASN A 91 -7.28 19.03 -10.46
CA ASN A 91 -6.16 18.65 -9.59
C ASN A 91 -6.33 17.30 -8.91
N ASN A 92 -7.12 16.38 -9.48
CA ASN A 92 -7.46 15.09 -8.91
C ASN A 92 -6.59 13.99 -9.53
N LEU A 93 -5.54 13.60 -8.79
CA LEU A 93 -4.52 12.65 -9.25
C LEU A 93 -4.91 11.17 -9.01
N PHE A 94 -6.00 10.90 -8.31
CA PHE A 94 -6.38 9.56 -7.90
C PHE A 94 -7.78 9.15 -8.40
N GLY A 95 -8.41 9.96 -9.22
CA GLY A 95 -9.77 9.68 -9.68
C GLY A 95 -10.80 9.65 -8.54
N LEU A 96 -10.56 10.38 -7.44
CA LEU A 96 -11.43 10.35 -6.26
C LEU A 96 -12.85 10.75 -6.61
N ASN A 97 -13.82 9.88 -6.24
CA ASN A 97 -15.25 10.00 -6.54
C ASN A 97 -15.60 10.06 -8.04
N ALA A 98 -14.66 9.71 -8.94
CA ALA A 98 -15.02 9.47 -10.33
C ALA A 98 -15.89 8.20 -10.43
N THR A 99 -16.98 8.27 -11.19
CA THR A 99 -17.88 7.13 -11.43
C THR A 99 -17.88 6.75 -12.90
N ASP A 100 -18.05 5.47 -13.20
CA ASP A 100 -18.04 4.94 -14.57
C ASP A 100 -19.04 5.63 -15.51
N ASN A 101 -20.20 6.06 -14.95
CA ASN A 101 -21.26 6.70 -15.73
C ASN A 101 -21.00 8.17 -16.06
N ASN A 102 -20.23 8.89 -15.27
CA ASN A 102 -19.85 10.30 -15.49
C ASN A 102 -18.54 10.64 -14.76
N PRO A 103 -17.41 10.11 -15.22
CA PRO A 103 -16.13 10.27 -14.50
C PRO A 103 -15.75 11.74 -14.31
N GLY A 104 -15.91 12.54 -15.37
CA GLY A 104 -15.55 13.95 -15.32
C GLY A 104 -16.48 14.80 -14.47
N GLY A 105 -17.77 14.46 -14.42
CA GLY A 105 -18.77 15.23 -13.65
C GLY A 105 -18.67 14.97 -12.15
N ASN A 106 -18.51 13.72 -11.76
CA ASN A 106 -18.58 13.30 -10.36
C ASN A 106 -17.24 13.36 -9.61
N ALA A 107 -16.12 13.35 -10.33
CA ALA A 107 -14.79 13.42 -9.69
C ALA A 107 -14.64 14.67 -8.83
N ASP A 108 -14.05 14.51 -7.65
CA ASP A 108 -13.73 15.63 -6.75
C ASP A 108 -12.83 16.66 -7.43
N THR A 109 -13.04 17.93 -7.08
CA THR A 109 -12.17 19.04 -7.48
C THR A 109 -11.40 19.55 -6.27
N PHE A 110 -10.09 19.68 -6.40
CA PHE A 110 -9.21 20.18 -5.35
C PHE A 110 -8.66 21.56 -5.74
N SER A 111 -8.46 22.43 -4.73
CA SER A 111 -7.87 23.75 -4.96
C SER A 111 -6.44 23.63 -5.46
N THR A 112 -5.69 22.67 -4.91
CA THR A 112 -4.30 22.38 -5.27
C THR A 112 -4.03 20.88 -5.38
N VAL A 113 -2.91 20.51 -5.99
CA VAL A 113 -2.42 19.13 -5.97
C VAL A 113 -2.02 18.70 -4.55
N ASP A 114 -1.51 19.62 -3.73
CA ASP A 114 -1.23 19.34 -2.30
C ASP A 114 -2.49 18.90 -1.56
N ASP A 115 -3.62 19.60 -1.75
CA ASP A 115 -4.92 19.24 -1.14
C ASP A 115 -5.40 17.86 -1.60
N CYS A 116 -5.20 17.53 -2.86
CA CYS A 116 -5.55 16.21 -3.40
C CYS A 116 -4.73 15.11 -2.74
N ILE A 117 -3.40 15.26 -2.69
CA ILE A 117 -2.50 14.27 -2.07
C ILE A 117 -2.76 14.16 -0.57
N MET A 118 -3.02 15.29 0.11
CA MET A 118 -3.45 15.30 1.51
C MET A 118 -4.73 14.50 1.73
N ASN A 119 -5.75 14.76 0.94
CA ASN A 119 -7.05 14.07 1.06
C ASN A 119 -6.89 12.56 0.80
N PHE A 120 -6.18 12.19 -0.26
CA PHE A 120 -5.90 10.78 -0.57
C PHE A 120 -5.17 10.09 0.58
N THR A 121 -4.07 10.65 1.07
CA THR A 121 -3.24 10.00 2.10
C THR A 121 -3.92 9.96 3.46
N SER A 122 -4.64 11.01 3.85
CA SER A 122 -5.34 11.08 5.15
C SER A 122 -6.68 10.35 5.14
N SER A 123 -7.61 10.81 4.28
CA SER A 123 -9.01 10.41 4.35
C SER A 123 -9.28 9.08 3.66
N TRP A 124 -8.67 8.86 2.49
CA TRP A 124 -8.87 7.62 1.74
C TRP A 124 -7.95 6.51 2.25
N MET A 125 -6.64 6.76 2.31
CA MET A 125 -5.70 5.72 2.71
C MET A 125 -5.70 5.53 4.22
N SER A 126 -5.19 6.48 5.00
CA SER A 126 -4.92 6.25 6.41
C SER A 126 -6.16 5.92 7.24
N LYS A 127 -7.28 6.61 7.00
CA LYS A 127 -8.52 6.39 7.76
C LYS A 127 -9.38 5.23 7.25
N ARG A 128 -9.21 4.78 6.02
CA ARG A 128 -10.09 3.77 5.40
C ARG A 128 -9.33 2.56 4.89
N TYR A 129 -8.63 2.65 3.73
CA TYR A 129 -8.01 1.50 3.08
C TYR A 129 -6.85 0.88 3.87
N LEU A 130 -6.13 1.67 4.67
CA LEU A 130 -5.05 1.20 5.55
C LEU A 130 -5.47 1.06 7.01
N ASN A 131 -6.75 1.23 7.31
CA ASN A 131 -7.27 1.13 8.67
C ASN A 131 -7.93 -0.23 8.89
N PRO A 132 -7.32 -1.12 9.68
CA PRO A 132 -7.86 -2.47 9.89
C PRO A 132 -9.23 -2.50 10.59
N THR A 133 -9.64 -1.39 11.23
CA THR A 133 -10.98 -1.28 11.82
C THR A 133 -12.05 -0.85 10.82
N TYR A 134 -11.66 -0.37 9.63
CA TYR A 134 -12.60 0.04 8.58
C TYR A 134 -12.92 -1.15 7.65
N THR A 135 -13.65 -2.13 8.18
CA THR A 135 -13.82 -3.47 7.58
C THR A 135 -14.52 -3.50 6.23
N SER A 136 -15.26 -2.44 5.84
CA SER A 136 -15.92 -2.35 4.54
C SER A 136 -14.92 -2.23 3.38
N LEU A 137 -13.79 -1.55 3.58
CA LEU A 137 -12.79 -1.30 2.55
C LEU A 137 -11.46 -2.01 2.80
N PHE A 138 -11.07 -2.17 4.07
CA PHE A 138 -9.79 -2.79 4.41
C PHE A 138 -9.70 -4.25 3.95
N ARG A 139 -8.70 -4.56 3.16
CA ARG A 139 -8.36 -5.91 2.67
C ARG A 139 -6.87 -6.22 2.78
N GLY A 140 -6.14 -5.43 3.60
CA GLY A 140 -4.69 -5.40 3.72
C GLY A 140 -4.12 -4.09 3.18
N GLY A 141 -3.11 -3.56 3.88
CA GLY A 141 -2.56 -2.23 3.60
C GLY A 141 -1.47 -2.19 2.52
N TYR A 142 -1.57 -3.00 1.48
CA TYR A 142 -0.62 -3.11 0.35
C TYR A 142 -1.39 -3.07 -0.98
N PHE A 143 -0.72 -2.94 -2.11
CA PHE A 143 -1.41 -2.88 -3.40
C PHE A 143 -2.25 -4.14 -3.64
N GLY A 144 -1.61 -5.30 -3.54
CA GLY A 144 -2.31 -6.58 -3.66
C GLY A 144 -2.81 -6.91 -5.07
N ASP A 145 -3.94 -7.59 -5.08
CA ASP A 145 -4.68 -8.03 -6.27
C ASP A 145 -6.21 -7.97 -6.01
N LYS A 146 -7.02 -8.62 -6.84
CA LYS A 146 -8.48 -8.66 -6.60
C LYS A 146 -8.90 -9.47 -5.38
N GLY A 147 -8.03 -10.29 -4.81
CA GLY A 147 -8.30 -11.09 -3.61
C GLY A 147 -7.95 -10.33 -2.33
N SER A 148 -6.90 -9.55 -2.32
CA SER A 148 -6.36 -8.88 -1.13
C SER A 148 -5.67 -7.56 -1.48
N GLY A 149 -5.44 -6.75 -0.45
CA GLY A 149 -4.84 -5.44 -0.61
C GLY A 149 -5.86 -4.37 -1.01
N ILE A 150 -5.37 -3.18 -1.30
CA ILE A 150 -6.17 -1.99 -1.62
C ILE A 150 -7.01 -2.24 -2.87
N PHE A 151 -6.41 -2.82 -3.91
CA PHE A 151 -7.08 -3.07 -5.19
C PHE A 151 -8.10 -4.21 -5.15
N GLY A 152 -8.23 -4.91 -4.04
CA GLY A 152 -9.38 -5.76 -3.77
C GLY A 152 -10.72 -5.00 -3.75
N LYS A 153 -10.68 -3.67 -3.48
CA LYS A 153 -11.87 -2.82 -3.35
C LYS A 153 -11.80 -1.49 -4.09
N TYR A 154 -10.60 -1.00 -4.44
CA TYR A 154 -10.43 0.35 -5.00
C TYR A 154 -10.89 0.43 -6.46
N SER A 155 -10.62 -0.56 -7.25
CA SER A 155 -10.82 -0.56 -8.70
C SER A 155 -11.50 -1.84 -9.21
N SER A 156 -12.15 -1.75 -10.36
CA SER A 156 -12.68 -2.90 -11.09
C SER A 156 -11.61 -3.64 -11.92
N ASP A 157 -10.52 -2.98 -12.28
CA ASP A 157 -9.42 -3.60 -13.02
C ASP A 157 -8.74 -4.71 -12.19
N PRO A 158 -8.70 -5.95 -12.69
CA PRO A 158 -8.13 -7.08 -11.95
C PRO A 158 -6.60 -7.03 -11.79
N TYR A 159 -5.91 -6.18 -12.54
CA TYR A 159 -4.44 -6.11 -12.59
C TYR A 159 -3.87 -4.78 -12.08
N GLU A 160 -4.66 -3.96 -11.44
CA GLU A 160 -4.24 -2.61 -11.06
C GLU A 160 -3.18 -2.61 -9.96
N GLY A 161 -3.24 -3.56 -9.03
CA GLY A 161 -2.21 -3.75 -8.02
C GLY A 161 -0.84 -4.06 -8.61
N GLU A 162 -0.80 -4.95 -9.61
CA GLU A 162 0.41 -5.30 -10.35
C GLU A 162 0.94 -4.12 -11.18
N LYS A 163 0.05 -3.33 -11.80
CA LYS A 163 0.44 -2.13 -12.56
C LYS A 163 1.07 -1.08 -11.66
N CYS A 164 0.46 -0.78 -10.51
CA CYS A 164 1.03 0.12 -9.50
C CYS A 164 2.39 -0.37 -9.00
N ALA A 165 2.49 -1.66 -8.67
CA ALA A 165 3.73 -2.28 -8.22
C ALA A 165 4.83 -2.21 -9.28
N SER A 166 4.48 -2.38 -10.56
CA SER A 166 5.42 -2.25 -11.68
C SER A 166 5.95 -0.82 -11.81
N ILE A 167 5.10 0.19 -11.65
CA ILE A 167 5.53 1.60 -11.67
C ILE A 167 6.46 1.87 -10.48
N ALA A 168 6.11 1.40 -9.27
CA ALA A 168 6.95 1.56 -8.07
C ALA A 168 8.33 0.93 -8.25
N LYS A 169 8.38 -0.31 -8.76
CA LYS A 169 9.63 -1.02 -9.07
C LYS A 169 10.48 -0.27 -10.10
N ASN A 170 9.86 0.24 -11.16
CA ASN A 170 10.59 0.99 -12.18
C ASN A 170 11.10 2.34 -11.66
N MET A 171 10.36 2.99 -10.77
CA MET A 171 10.80 4.22 -10.10
C MET A 171 12.00 3.93 -9.21
N ASP A 172 11.93 2.93 -8.35
CA ASP A 172 13.01 2.49 -7.47
C ASP A 172 14.27 2.13 -8.29
N ALA A 173 14.14 1.29 -9.30
CA ALA A 173 15.24 0.88 -10.18
C ALA A 173 15.89 2.06 -10.92
N SER A 174 15.10 3.07 -11.30
CA SER A 174 15.61 4.25 -11.99
C SER A 174 16.31 5.24 -11.07
N ILE A 175 15.99 5.25 -9.78
CA ILE A 175 16.63 6.13 -8.80
C ILE A 175 17.91 5.50 -8.27
N SER A 176 17.81 4.37 -7.56
CA SER A 176 19.02 3.68 -7.03
C SER A 176 18.77 2.27 -6.47
N SER A 177 17.59 1.67 -6.68
CA SER A 177 17.22 0.32 -6.22
C SER A 177 17.41 0.10 -4.71
N LYS A 178 17.04 1.09 -3.88
CA LYS A 178 17.24 1.02 -2.42
C LYS A 178 16.01 0.58 -1.64
N ASP A 179 14.82 0.73 -2.21
CA ASP A 179 13.58 0.37 -1.53
C ASP A 179 13.18 -1.08 -1.79
N ASN A 180 13.59 -1.67 -2.92
CA ASN A 180 13.33 -3.08 -3.20
C ASN A 180 14.05 -3.94 -2.17
N ASP A 181 13.30 -4.82 -1.52
CA ASP A 181 13.80 -5.73 -0.47
C ASP A 181 14.36 -5.03 0.79
N TYR A 182 14.07 -3.74 0.98
CA TYR A 182 14.52 -2.98 2.15
C TYR A 182 13.89 -3.48 3.46
N TYR A 183 12.61 -3.87 3.42
CA TYR A 183 11.91 -4.43 4.57
C TYR A 183 11.79 -5.95 4.43
N THR A 184 12.00 -6.68 5.52
CA THR A 184 11.60 -8.09 5.59
C THR A 184 10.09 -8.18 5.62
N LEU A 185 9.51 -8.93 4.69
CA LEU A 185 8.06 -9.17 4.63
C LEU A 185 7.71 -10.53 5.21
N GLY A 186 6.60 -10.60 5.92
CA GLY A 186 5.99 -11.85 6.35
C GLY A 186 4.63 -12.01 5.69
N ILE A 187 4.38 -13.14 5.05
CA ILE A 187 3.10 -13.41 4.37
C ILE A 187 2.31 -14.47 5.13
N LYS A 188 1.09 -14.11 5.55
CA LYS A 188 0.09 -15.03 6.06
C LYS A 188 -0.56 -15.79 4.88
N ASP A 189 -0.84 -17.07 5.10
CA ASP A 189 -1.55 -17.93 4.12
C ASP A 189 -0.86 -18.05 2.75
N ILE A 190 0.47 -17.98 2.74
CA ILE A 190 1.27 -18.07 1.50
C ILE A 190 0.94 -19.32 0.66
N TYR A 191 0.60 -20.42 1.31
CA TYR A 191 0.27 -21.69 0.65
C TYR A 191 -1.23 -21.99 0.58
N LEU A 192 -2.08 -21.05 0.99
CA LEU A 192 -3.56 -21.20 1.03
C LEU A 192 -4.05 -22.42 1.86
N THR A 193 -3.22 -22.92 2.77
CA THR A 193 -3.57 -24.07 3.60
C THR A 193 -4.49 -23.71 4.76
N THR A 194 -4.48 -22.42 5.16
CA THR A 194 -5.33 -21.89 6.22
C THR A 194 -5.99 -20.59 5.79
N HIS A 195 -7.30 -20.55 5.78
CA HIS A 195 -8.07 -19.34 5.49
C HIS A 195 -8.47 -18.59 6.77
N THR A 196 -7.67 -18.73 7.82
CA THR A 196 -7.98 -18.21 9.14
C THR A 196 -7.60 -16.74 9.25
N ALA A 197 -8.47 -15.94 9.84
CA ALA A 197 -8.12 -14.60 10.28
C ALA A 197 -7.09 -14.68 11.42
N LEU A 198 -6.06 -13.85 11.38
CA LEU A 198 -4.97 -13.85 12.34
C LEU A 198 -5.05 -12.60 13.21
N ASN A 199 -5.00 -12.78 14.53
CA ASN A 199 -4.99 -11.67 15.46
C ASN A 199 -3.60 -11.02 15.51
N VAL A 200 -3.56 -9.70 15.35
CA VAL A 200 -2.41 -8.88 15.68
C VAL A 200 -2.59 -8.36 17.10
N ARG A 201 -1.60 -8.57 17.94
CA ARG A 201 -1.70 -8.39 19.38
C ARG A 201 -0.74 -7.30 19.88
N SER A 202 -1.04 -6.77 21.09
CA SER A 202 -0.22 -5.74 21.73
C SER A 202 1.09 -6.25 22.32
N SER A 203 1.21 -7.57 22.57
CA SER A 203 2.44 -8.23 23.01
C SER A 203 2.51 -9.68 22.50
N SER A 204 3.67 -10.30 22.64
CA SER A 204 3.96 -11.71 22.25
C SER A 204 3.28 -12.71 23.20
N ASN A 205 1.96 -12.61 23.36
CA ASN A 205 1.19 -13.46 24.25
C ASN A 205 -0.24 -13.62 23.73
N THR A 206 -0.75 -14.84 23.72
CA THR A 206 -2.13 -15.17 23.28
C THR A 206 -3.22 -14.53 24.14
N ASN A 207 -2.93 -14.16 25.39
CA ASN A 207 -3.83 -13.49 26.32
C ASN A 207 -3.77 -11.95 26.24
N SER A 208 -2.84 -11.39 25.44
CA SER A 208 -2.74 -9.94 25.29
C SER A 208 -3.86 -9.38 24.41
N SER A 209 -4.11 -8.07 24.53
CA SER A 209 -5.14 -7.38 23.77
C SER A 209 -4.92 -7.53 22.26
N VAL A 210 -6.01 -7.77 21.54
CA VAL A 210 -6.02 -7.78 20.08
C VAL A 210 -6.10 -6.33 19.58
N LEU A 211 -5.11 -5.91 18.83
CA LEU A 211 -5.09 -4.59 18.19
C LEU A 211 -6.03 -4.57 16.97
N TYR A 212 -5.95 -5.61 16.16
CA TYR A 212 -6.86 -5.86 15.04
C TYR A 212 -6.74 -7.32 14.59
N THR A 213 -7.64 -7.72 13.69
CA THR A 213 -7.64 -9.03 13.09
C THR A 213 -7.51 -8.89 11.58
N THR A 214 -6.64 -9.70 10.96
CA THR A 214 -6.49 -9.71 9.50
C THR A 214 -7.75 -10.24 8.82
N ILE A 215 -7.89 -9.98 7.52
CA ILE A 215 -8.92 -10.64 6.71
C ILE A 215 -8.70 -12.16 6.71
N LYS A 216 -9.80 -12.91 6.55
CA LYS A 216 -9.77 -14.39 6.51
C LYS A 216 -8.94 -14.92 5.36
N ASN A 217 -9.26 -14.47 4.18
CA ASN A 217 -8.63 -14.82 2.91
C ASN A 217 -8.11 -13.54 2.30
N PRO A 218 -7.24 -13.62 1.45
CA PRO A 218 -6.17 -14.52 1.04
C PRO A 218 -4.84 -14.12 1.70
N ALA A 219 -3.74 -14.15 0.98
CA ALA A 219 -2.43 -13.73 1.48
C ALA A 219 -2.50 -12.32 2.10
N TYR A 220 -1.88 -12.16 3.27
CA TYR A 220 -1.82 -10.89 3.99
C TYR A 220 -0.36 -10.59 4.34
N SER A 221 0.10 -9.39 4.01
CA SER A 221 1.49 -8.99 4.18
C SER A 221 1.71 -8.14 5.43
N PHE A 222 2.82 -8.41 6.11
CA PHE A 222 3.31 -7.64 7.25
C PHE A 222 4.73 -7.17 7.01
N ILE A 223 5.10 -6.01 7.57
CA ILE A 223 6.49 -5.63 7.75
C ILE A 223 6.97 -6.26 9.05
N ILE A 224 7.99 -7.11 8.96
CA ILE A 224 8.64 -7.74 10.10
C ILE A 224 9.69 -6.77 10.66
N LYS A 225 9.52 -6.37 11.91
CA LYS A 225 10.48 -5.50 12.61
C LYS A 225 11.58 -6.27 13.31
N ASP A 226 11.26 -7.50 13.70
CA ASP A 226 12.23 -8.43 14.31
C ASP A 226 11.84 -9.85 13.90
N ALA A 227 12.74 -10.52 13.19
CA ALA A 227 12.56 -11.88 12.73
C ALA A 227 12.90 -12.92 13.85
N SER A 228 13.51 -12.50 14.94
CA SER A 228 13.62 -13.34 16.12
C SER A 228 12.25 -13.54 16.75
N THR A 229 11.93 -14.79 17.11
CA THR A 229 10.65 -15.10 17.73
C THR A 229 10.72 -14.95 19.24
N ILE A 230 9.69 -14.32 19.80
CA ILE A 230 9.47 -14.28 21.26
C ILE A 230 8.15 -14.98 21.53
N ASN A 231 8.18 -16.08 22.27
CA ASN A 231 6.98 -16.90 22.58
C ASN A 231 6.18 -17.28 21.30
N ASP A 232 6.87 -17.66 20.22
CA ASP A 232 6.27 -18.01 18.91
C ASP A 232 5.55 -16.84 18.21
N PHE A 233 5.98 -15.61 18.46
CA PHE A 233 5.49 -14.43 17.77
C PHE A 233 6.62 -13.67 17.07
N TYR A 234 6.30 -13.14 15.87
CA TYR A 234 7.09 -12.10 15.23
C TYR A 234 6.63 -10.73 15.73
N LYS A 235 7.59 -9.81 15.92
CA LYS A 235 7.30 -8.40 16.09
C LYS A 235 7.12 -7.75 14.72
N ILE A 236 5.99 -7.11 14.52
CA ILE A 236 5.64 -6.47 13.25
C ILE A 236 5.41 -4.97 13.42
N GLN A 237 5.40 -4.25 12.31
CA GLN A 237 4.86 -2.91 12.27
C GLN A 237 3.33 -2.98 12.26
N SER A 238 2.68 -2.31 13.22
CA SER A 238 1.22 -2.28 13.31
C SER A 238 0.63 -1.28 12.32
N GLU A 239 -0.51 -1.61 11.71
CA GLU A 239 -1.22 -0.74 10.77
C GLU A 239 -2.16 0.27 11.44
N VAL A 240 -2.30 0.21 12.77
CA VAL A 240 -3.22 1.09 13.51
C VAL A 240 -2.72 2.53 13.49
N ALA A 241 -3.57 3.44 13.01
CA ALA A 241 -3.36 4.89 13.03
C ALA A 241 -4.22 5.55 14.11
N SER A 242 -3.92 6.80 14.43
CA SER A 242 -4.77 7.65 15.27
C SER A 242 -6.10 7.97 14.59
N SER A 243 -7.11 8.38 15.35
CA SER A 243 -8.46 8.67 14.82
C SER A 243 -8.49 9.81 13.78
N ASP A 244 -7.55 10.75 13.87
CA ASP A 244 -7.38 11.83 12.88
C ASP A 244 -6.64 11.36 11.61
N GLY A 245 -6.15 10.12 11.59
CA GLY A 245 -5.41 9.52 10.47
C GLY A 245 -3.89 9.70 10.58
N THR A 246 -3.36 10.41 11.57
CA THR A 246 -1.91 10.49 11.79
C THR A 246 -1.35 9.11 12.15
N TYR A 247 -0.10 8.86 11.75
CA TYR A 247 0.52 7.56 11.92
C TYR A 247 1.93 7.67 12.45
N SER A 248 2.32 6.71 13.29
CA SER A 248 3.69 6.55 13.77
C SER A 248 4.30 5.26 13.27
N PHE A 249 5.44 5.35 12.60
CA PHE A 249 6.22 4.18 12.17
C PHE A 249 6.84 3.39 13.35
N ASN A 250 6.71 3.91 14.56
CA ASN A 250 7.08 3.19 15.80
C ASN A 250 5.97 2.28 16.32
N ASN A 251 4.76 2.34 15.74
CA ASN A 251 3.67 1.45 16.11
C ASN A 251 4.08 0.00 15.86
N THR A 252 3.90 -0.83 16.87
CA THR A 252 4.26 -2.25 16.81
C THR A 252 3.08 -3.14 17.19
N GLY A 253 3.14 -4.37 16.71
CA GLY A 253 2.22 -5.44 17.07
C GLY A 253 2.95 -6.77 17.02
N TYR A 254 2.25 -7.82 17.39
CA TYR A 254 2.78 -9.18 17.42
C TYR A 254 1.82 -10.14 16.72
N VAL A 255 2.37 -11.02 15.91
CA VAL A 255 1.61 -12.02 15.14
C VAL A 255 2.27 -13.38 15.32
N SER A 256 1.45 -14.44 15.44
CA SER A 256 2.00 -15.80 15.56
C SER A 256 2.82 -16.18 14.33
N ASN A 257 4.04 -16.64 14.54
CA ASN A 257 4.95 -17.10 13.49
C ASN A 257 4.47 -18.38 12.80
N GLN A 258 3.59 -19.16 13.44
CA GLN A 258 3.07 -20.41 12.88
C GLN A 258 2.25 -20.21 11.59
N TYR A 259 1.74 -18.99 11.35
CA TYR A 259 0.88 -18.66 10.22
C TYR A 259 1.51 -17.64 9.27
N VAL A 260 2.77 -17.28 9.48
CA VAL A 260 3.45 -16.25 8.71
C VAL A 260 4.76 -16.81 8.18
N THR A 261 4.89 -16.85 6.87
CA THR A 261 6.13 -17.23 6.18
C THR A 261 6.93 -15.98 5.86
N LEU A 262 8.19 -15.95 6.28
CA LEU A 262 9.09 -14.86 5.87
C LEU A 262 9.43 -15.02 4.39
N LEU A 263 9.37 -13.93 3.66
CA LEU A 263 9.94 -13.85 2.34
C LEU A 263 11.45 -13.56 2.50
N ASN A 264 12.27 -14.50 2.05
CA ASN A 264 13.71 -14.29 1.99
C ASN A 264 13.98 -13.26 0.88
N ASN A 265 14.65 -12.22 1.25
CA ASN A 265 15.21 -11.23 0.36
C ASN A 265 16.54 -11.77 -0.18
#